data_0744bd979a3aac83fcfdb8dcbe228a7c
#
_entry.id   0744bd979a3aac83fcfdb8dcbe228a7c
#
_cell.length_a   1.000
_cell.length_b   1.000
_cell.length_c   1.000
_cell.angle_alpha   90.00
_cell.angle_beta   90.00
_cell.angle_gamma   90.00
#
_symmetry.space_group_name_H-M   'P 1'
#
loop_
_entity.id
_entity.type
_entity.pdbx_description
1 polymer ?
#
loop_
_entity_poly.entity_id
_entity_poly.type
_entity_poly.pdbx_seq_one_letter_code
_entity_poly.pdbx_strand_id
1 'polypeptide(L)'
;MLPWDKNRIPKTWHLFGEAEMMTSRRIAVLNALMGLTWCVGAVVHAEEVKPIVPSGAQIVGPYTPGLQVGNLLYVSGQGAGDAKGNFAPTVAGQLRQSLNNMKSIVEAVGLTMDHVVYAQLYATDASAYDELPSVWGEFFKEGGPALSRLGVTALPVGTPLEINAVAVTDLAMKHVIRLSDAANTMEPPDAVVAGDRLFFSSCFGLDPEGKVPADSTLQTKVALDRMEAILKAAGIGPDHVVFANPYITDALNAGEMNREYARHFKFGDTPARATIRVTHLPHRASVAFTGVAAMDLASRHSVRPKNMRPSPTASPCVFVGDTLYCSAKSAFIPGPNLGVYAESVENQVRQTMRNLMDGLEEAGMNFADVVAANVYLDDMKDFAKMNRIYASYFKPPFPARTTVQQRPSVERKQNEREQWPDLEEISLVAVKQQSQ
;
A
#
# COMPACT_ATOMS: atom_id res chain seq x y z
N MET A 1 41.03 -40.43 -13.22
CA MET A 1 42.46 -40.31 -13.61
C MET A 1 42.58 -40.54 -15.08
N LEU A 2 42.78 -39.49 -15.84
CA LEU A 2 43.53 -39.39 -17.09
C LEU A 2 43.41 -37.96 -17.62
N PRO A 3 44.47 -37.32 -18.05
CA PRO A 3 44.55 -35.85 -18.21
C PRO A 3 44.10 -35.37 -19.60
N TRP A 4 43.62 -34.15 -19.63
CA TRP A 4 43.28 -33.42 -20.85
C TRP A 4 44.48 -32.83 -21.52
N ASP A 5 44.65 -33.15 -22.80
CA ASP A 5 45.74 -32.69 -23.68
C ASP A 5 45.35 -31.39 -24.38
N LYS A 6 46.16 -30.34 -24.14
CA LYS A 6 46.13 -29.07 -24.83
C LYS A 6 47.00 -29.20 -26.09
N ASN A 7 46.41 -29.28 -27.27
CA ASN A 7 47.03 -28.85 -28.53
C ASN A 7 46.28 -29.43 -29.73
N ARG A 8 45.37 -28.65 -30.31
CA ARG A 8 45.03 -28.74 -31.75
C ARG A 8 44.34 -27.48 -32.23
N ILE A 9 45.15 -26.58 -32.78
CA ILE A 9 44.72 -25.52 -33.71
C ILE A 9 45.14 -25.96 -35.12
N PRO A 10 44.27 -25.97 -36.12
CA PRO A 10 44.75 -25.96 -37.52
C PRO A 10 44.76 -24.50 -38.04
N LYS A 11 45.97 -24.16 -38.56
CA LYS A 11 46.21 -23.00 -39.42
C LYS A 11 45.77 -23.31 -40.84
N THR A 12 45.58 -22.23 -41.59
CA THR A 12 45.41 -21.99 -43.06
C THR A 12 44.02 -21.55 -43.41
N TRP A 13 43.86 -20.34 -43.96
CA TRP A 13 44.16 -19.94 -45.33
C TRP A 13 44.48 -18.45 -45.44
N HIS A 14 45.61 -18.17 -46.14
CA HIS A 14 45.99 -16.89 -46.69
C HIS A 14 45.49 -16.77 -48.15
N LEU A 15 45.45 -15.51 -48.61
CA LEU A 15 45.56 -15.03 -49.98
C LEU A 15 44.28 -14.64 -50.75
N PHE A 16 44.31 -13.40 -51.09
CA PHE A 16 43.96 -12.60 -52.29
C PHE A 16 43.32 -11.30 -51.83
N GLY A 17 43.69 -10.08 -52.20
CA GLY A 17 44.64 -9.61 -53.18
C GLY A 17 44.55 -8.08 -53.13
N GLU A 18 45.67 -7.41 -53.23
CA GLU A 18 45.79 -5.97 -53.42
C GLU A 18 45.22 -5.58 -54.76
N ALA A 19 44.41 -4.55 -54.83
CA ALA A 19 44.35 -3.52 -55.88
C ALA A 19 43.14 -2.58 -55.65
N GLU A 20 43.34 -1.40 -55.37
CA GLU A 20 43.02 -0.11 -56.01
C GLU A 20 42.90 0.99 -54.97
N MET A 21 44.05 1.62 -54.80
CA MET A 21 44.15 2.94 -54.23
C MET A 21 44.13 3.92 -55.40
N MET A 22 43.03 4.63 -55.55
CA MET A 22 42.99 6.01 -56.07
C MET A 22 41.56 6.43 -56.42
N THR A 23 41.27 7.67 -56.03
CA THR A 23 40.04 8.45 -56.29
C THR A 23 38.91 8.37 -55.24
N SER A 24 39.02 9.25 -54.21
CA SER A 24 37.92 10.15 -53.86
C SER A 24 38.25 11.01 -52.64
N ARG A 25 39.22 11.89 -52.78
CA ARG A 25 39.38 13.04 -51.86
C ARG A 25 38.43 14.17 -52.23
N ARG A 26 37.15 13.98 -52.37
CA ARG A 26 36.17 15.09 -52.58
C ARG A 26 34.73 14.83 -52.12
N ILE A 27 34.46 13.86 -51.26
CA ILE A 27 33.10 13.66 -50.69
C ILE A 27 33.12 13.51 -49.14
N ALA A 28 34.14 14.04 -48.47
CA ALA A 28 34.28 13.93 -47.03
C ALA A 28 33.97 15.26 -46.27
N VAL A 29 33.34 16.24 -46.89
CA VAL A 29 33.03 17.54 -46.26
C VAL A 29 31.52 17.83 -46.17
N LEU A 30 30.64 16.98 -46.71
CA LEU A 30 29.18 17.24 -46.65
C LEU A 30 28.36 16.31 -45.74
N ASN A 31 29.00 15.35 -45.08
CA ASN A 31 28.28 14.45 -44.13
C ASN A 31 28.67 14.65 -42.66
N ALA A 32 29.38 15.71 -42.29
CA ALA A 32 29.73 16.05 -40.91
C ALA A 32 28.76 17.06 -40.25
N LEU A 33 27.62 17.37 -40.88
CA LEU A 33 26.65 18.37 -40.38
C LEU A 33 25.23 17.85 -40.19
N MET A 34 25.01 16.52 -40.19
CA MET A 34 23.71 15.91 -39.89
C MET A 34 23.82 14.78 -38.83
N GLY A 35 24.62 14.95 -37.81
CA GLY A 35 24.83 13.95 -36.77
C GLY A 35 24.76 14.51 -35.35
N LEU A 36 24.28 15.75 -35.13
CA LEU A 36 23.85 16.21 -33.80
C LEU A 36 22.35 15.92 -33.65
N THR A 37 22.00 14.64 -33.56
CA THR A 37 20.80 14.24 -32.83
C THR A 37 21.02 14.71 -31.40
N TRP A 38 20.32 15.77 -31.02
CA TRP A 38 20.11 16.13 -29.64
C TRP A 38 19.48 14.90 -28.95
N CYS A 39 20.30 14.11 -28.28
CA CYS A 39 19.80 13.37 -27.13
C CYS A 39 19.38 14.45 -26.14
N VAL A 40 18.14 14.94 -26.26
CA VAL A 40 17.43 15.51 -25.12
C VAL A 40 17.31 14.34 -24.17
N GLY A 41 18.35 14.14 -23.37
CA GLY A 41 18.22 13.33 -22.16
C GLY A 41 17.05 13.96 -21.41
N ALA A 42 15.96 13.25 -21.32
CA ALA A 42 14.92 13.60 -20.36
C ALA A 42 15.67 13.73 -19.03
N VAL A 43 15.80 14.95 -18.53
CA VAL A 43 16.25 15.20 -17.16
C VAL A 43 15.10 14.65 -16.33
N VAL A 44 15.23 13.37 -15.96
CA VAL A 44 14.30 12.74 -15.04
C VAL A 44 14.60 13.43 -13.69
N HIS A 45 13.77 14.40 -13.35
CA HIS A 45 13.86 15.04 -12.04
C HIS A 45 13.51 13.99 -11.00
N ALA A 46 14.36 13.81 -10.00
CA ALA A 46 13.99 13.07 -8.78
C ALA A 46 12.68 13.66 -8.27
N GLU A 47 11.71 12.82 -7.98
CA GLU A 47 10.44 13.30 -7.44
C GLU A 47 10.66 13.87 -6.04
N GLU A 48 10.47 15.18 -5.91
CA GLU A 48 10.68 15.90 -4.65
C GLU A 48 9.62 15.46 -3.64
N VAL A 49 10.07 15.02 -2.46
CA VAL A 49 9.20 14.72 -1.32
C VAL A 49 8.82 16.01 -0.62
N LYS A 50 7.57 16.44 -0.73
CA LYS A 50 7.08 17.68 -0.17
C LYS A 50 6.21 17.44 1.07
N PRO A 51 6.66 17.82 2.28
CA PRO A 51 5.87 17.72 3.49
C PRO A 51 4.77 18.80 3.52
N ILE A 52 3.57 18.40 3.94
CA ILE A 52 2.40 19.26 4.05
C ILE A 52 1.94 19.27 5.50
N VAL A 53 2.07 20.42 6.13
CA VAL A 53 1.70 20.63 7.54
C VAL A 53 0.80 21.88 7.61
N PRO A 54 -0.52 21.72 7.59
CA PRO A 54 -1.43 22.85 7.75
C PRO A 54 -1.24 23.58 9.09
N SER A 55 -1.52 24.86 9.11
CA SER A 55 -1.49 25.63 10.36
C SER A 55 -2.49 25.06 11.36
N GLY A 56 -2.06 24.83 12.59
CA GLY A 56 -2.89 24.24 13.66
C GLY A 56 -3.05 22.72 13.62
N ALA A 57 -2.35 22.01 12.72
CA ALA A 57 -2.37 20.55 12.70
C ALA A 57 -1.88 19.97 14.04
N GLN A 58 -2.66 19.03 14.59
CA GLN A 58 -2.30 18.31 15.83
C GLN A 58 -1.45 17.10 15.46
N ILE A 59 -0.15 17.15 15.73
CA ILE A 59 0.78 16.05 15.46
C ILE A 59 1.12 15.34 16.76
N VAL A 60 0.62 14.11 16.93
CA VAL A 60 0.74 13.33 18.17
C VAL A 60 1.80 12.22 18.10
N GLY A 61 2.60 12.19 17.01
CA GLY A 61 3.63 11.16 16.82
C GLY A 61 4.58 11.47 15.66
N PRO A 62 5.54 10.59 15.37
CA PRO A 62 6.49 10.74 14.27
C PRO A 62 5.83 10.43 12.92
N TYR A 63 5.09 11.38 12.39
CA TYR A 63 4.47 11.36 11.05
C TYR A 63 4.32 12.78 10.51
N THR A 64 4.19 12.92 9.20
CA THR A 64 3.85 14.17 8.54
C THR A 64 2.37 14.12 8.17
N PRO A 65 1.54 15.14 8.46
CA PRO A 65 0.11 15.13 8.15
C PRO A 65 -0.22 14.83 6.69
N GLY A 66 0.53 15.40 5.76
CA GLY A 66 0.48 15.06 4.34
C GLY A 66 1.87 14.99 3.74
N LEU A 67 2.09 14.07 2.80
CA LEU A 67 3.35 13.92 2.08
C LEU A 67 3.04 13.80 0.59
N GLN A 68 3.43 14.82 -0.19
CA GLN A 68 3.29 14.79 -1.64
C GLN A 68 4.57 14.25 -2.27
N VAL A 69 4.42 13.26 -3.15
CA VAL A 69 5.51 12.68 -3.96
C VAL A 69 4.98 12.41 -5.35
N GLY A 70 5.62 13.00 -6.35
CA GLY A 70 5.12 12.95 -7.71
C GLY A 70 3.68 13.40 -7.83
N ASN A 71 2.87 12.57 -8.46
CA ASN A 71 1.45 12.86 -8.71
C ASN A 71 0.51 12.47 -7.55
N LEU A 72 1.04 12.01 -6.42
CA LEU A 72 0.24 11.56 -5.28
C LEU A 72 0.51 12.37 -4.02
N LEU A 73 -0.56 12.64 -3.28
CA LEU A 73 -0.54 13.13 -1.91
C LEU A 73 -1.02 12.02 -0.99
N TYR A 74 -0.16 11.59 -0.07
CA TYR A 74 -0.50 10.66 1.00
C TYR A 74 -0.90 11.45 2.24
N VAL A 75 -2.13 11.25 2.73
CA VAL A 75 -2.67 11.92 3.92
C VAL A 75 -2.66 10.93 5.07
N SER A 76 -1.97 11.28 6.15
CA SER A 76 -1.95 10.53 7.41
C SER A 76 -3.34 10.41 8.01
N GLY A 77 -3.56 9.45 8.88
CA GLY A 77 -4.78 9.31 9.66
C GLY A 77 -5.14 10.63 10.35
N GLN A 78 -6.36 11.10 10.09
CA GLN A 78 -6.92 12.30 10.65
C GLN A 78 -8.05 11.93 11.60
N GLY A 79 -7.80 12.11 12.91
CA GLY A 79 -8.81 11.87 13.95
C GLY A 79 -9.90 12.94 13.98
N ALA A 80 -10.90 12.71 14.83
CA ALA A 80 -12.07 13.59 14.98
C ALA A 80 -11.87 14.80 15.91
N GLY A 81 -10.62 15.04 16.38
CA GLY A 81 -10.31 16.18 17.24
C GLY A 81 -10.30 17.52 16.50
N ASP A 82 -10.89 18.55 17.13
CA ASP A 82 -10.72 19.93 16.71
C ASP A 82 -9.30 20.45 17.03
N ALA A 83 -9.02 21.71 16.73
CA ALA A 83 -7.71 22.34 17.01
C ALA A 83 -7.33 22.37 18.51
N LYS A 84 -8.27 22.11 19.41
CA LYS A 84 -8.05 22.00 20.85
C LYS A 84 -8.05 20.55 21.35
N GLY A 85 -8.22 19.58 20.44
CA GLY A 85 -8.31 18.16 20.75
C GLY A 85 -9.68 17.70 21.26
N ASN A 86 -10.73 18.53 21.19
CA ASN A 86 -12.06 18.14 21.61
C ASN A 86 -12.78 17.34 20.51
N PHE A 87 -13.64 16.40 20.92
CA PHE A 87 -14.48 15.64 20.02
C PHE A 87 -15.91 16.18 20.03
N ALA A 88 -16.52 16.28 18.86
CA ALA A 88 -17.93 16.61 18.72
C ALA A 88 -18.80 15.57 19.46
N PRO A 89 -19.97 15.98 20.03
CA PRO A 89 -20.84 15.06 20.81
C PRO A 89 -21.57 14.02 19.95
N THR A 90 -21.64 14.22 18.63
CA THR A 90 -22.35 13.31 17.71
C THR A 90 -21.37 12.66 16.74
N VAL A 91 -21.67 11.43 16.32
CA VAL A 91 -20.87 10.68 15.33
C VAL A 91 -20.77 11.46 14.02
N ALA A 92 -21.87 12.03 13.52
CA ALA A 92 -21.87 12.90 12.32
C ALA A 92 -20.93 14.12 12.48
N GLY A 93 -20.90 14.73 13.68
CA GLY A 93 -19.99 15.83 13.99
C GLY A 93 -18.52 15.39 14.00
N GLN A 94 -18.24 14.21 14.54
CA GLN A 94 -16.90 13.60 14.57
C GLN A 94 -16.40 13.24 13.17
N LEU A 95 -17.27 12.65 12.33
CA LEU A 95 -16.97 12.37 10.91
C LEU A 95 -16.66 13.66 10.14
N ARG A 96 -17.51 14.68 10.32
CA ARG A 96 -17.31 15.99 9.68
C ARG A 96 -16.00 16.64 10.09
N GLN A 97 -15.62 16.54 11.38
CA GLN A 97 -14.35 17.09 11.85
C GLN A 97 -13.15 16.36 11.25
N SER A 98 -13.18 15.02 11.22
CA SER A 98 -12.13 14.21 10.61
C SER A 98 -11.96 14.52 9.11
N LEU A 99 -13.07 14.65 8.37
CA LEU A 99 -13.05 15.04 6.96
C LEU A 99 -12.57 16.49 6.75
N ASN A 100 -12.87 17.42 7.65
CA ASN A 100 -12.35 18.80 7.62
C ASN A 100 -10.83 18.81 7.87
N ASN A 101 -10.33 17.98 8.79
CA ASN A 101 -8.90 17.86 9.05
C ASN A 101 -8.18 17.33 7.80
N MET A 102 -8.71 16.29 7.14
CA MET A 102 -8.20 15.80 5.85
C MET A 102 -8.26 16.88 4.76
N LYS A 103 -9.39 17.58 4.64
CA LYS A 103 -9.60 18.67 3.68
C LYS A 103 -8.55 19.77 3.82
N SER A 104 -8.21 20.15 5.06
CA SER A 104 -7.19 21.18 5.31
C SER A 104 -5.80 20.80 4.75
N ILE A 105 -5.46 19.51 4.75
CA ILE A 105 -4.20 19.02 4.19
C ILE A 105 -4.26 19.04 2.65
N VAL A 106 -5.36 18.57 2.08
CA VAL A 106 -5.59 18.56 0.63
C VAL A 106 -5.56 19.98 0.06
N GLU A 107 -6.26 20.92 0.71
CA GLU A 107 -6.32 22.33 0.28
C GLU A 107 -4.99 23.08 0.49
N ALA A 108 -4.15 22.68 1.42
CA ALA A 108 -2.84 23.30 1.65
C ALA A 108 -1.88 23.18 0.45
N VAL A 109 -2.17 22.27 -0.48
CA VAL A 109 -1.41 22.12 -1.74
C VAL A 109 -2.20 22.58 -2.97
N GLY A 110 -3.30 23.31 -2.77
CA GLY A 110 -4.15 23.83 -3.86
C GLY A 110 -5.08 22.79 -4.49
N LEU A 111 -5.23 21.61 -3.89
CA LEU A 111 -6.16 20.58 -4.34
C LEU A 111 -7.55 20.77 -3.71
N THR A 112 -8.54 20.02 -4.19
CA THR A 112 -9.88 19.94 -3.63
C THR A 112 -10.19 18.51 -3.20
N MET A 113 -11.29 18.30 -2.48
CA MET A 113 -11.72 16.95 -2.09
C MET A 113 -11.99 16.04 -3.30
N ASP A 114 -12.27 16.60 -4.48
CA ASP A 114 -12.45 15.82 -5.72
C ASP A 114 -11.16 15.11 -6.17
N HIS A 115 -9.98 15.59 -5.74
CA HIS A 115 -8.70 14.94 -6.02
C HIS A 115 -8.46 13.68 -5.19
N VAL A 116 -9.22 13.47 -4.11
CA VAL A 116 -9.10 12.25 -3.29
C VAL A 116 -9.55 11.05 -4.12
N VAL A 117 -8.70 10.02 -4.19
CA VAL A 117 -8.92 8.79 -4.99
C VAL A 117 -9.15 7.57 -4.13
N TYR A 118 -8.62 7.55 -2.92
CA TYR A 118 -8.77 6.47 -1.96
C TYR A 118 -8.87 7.01 -0.53
N ALA A 119 -9.72 6.39 0.29
CA ALA A 119 -9.83 6.70 1.71
C ALA A 119 -10.11 5.43 2.54
N GLN A 120 -9.66 5.43 3.80
CA GLN A 120 -10.00 4.40 4.78
C GLN A 120 -10.54 5.07 6.03
N LEU A 121 -11.77 4.72 6.41
CA LEU A 121 -12.40 5.09 7.67
C LEU A 121 -12.19 3.99 8.69
N TYR A 122 -11.50 4.30 9.75
CA TYR A 122 -11.37 3.47 10.95
C TYR A 122 -12.29 4.01 12.03
N ALA A 123 -13.11 3.17 12.64
CA ALA A 123 -14.04 3.58 13.67
C ALA A 123 -14.07 2.56 14.83
N THR A 124 -14.20 3.06 16.05
CA THR A 124 -14.35 2.19 17.23
C THR A 124 -15.80 1.73 17.43
N ASP A 125 -16.74 2.39 16.74
CA ASP A 125 -18.18 2.09 16.79
C ASP A 125 -18.76 2.00 15.38
N ALA A 126 -19.59 0.98 15.14
CA ALA A 126 -20.24 0.72 13.85
C ALA A 126 -21.23 1.82 13.40
N SER A 127 -21.76 2.61 14.36
CA SER A 127 -22.67 3.73 14.04
C SER A 127 -22.04 4.77 13.10
N ALA A 128 -20.70 4.82 13.04
CA ALA A 128 -20.01 5.67 12.06
C ALA A 128 -20.35 5.31 10.60
N TYR A 129 -20.69 4.05 10.32
CA TYR A 129 -21.05 3.62 8.96
C TYR A 129 -22.47 4.08 8.56
N ASP A 130 -23.38 4.14 9.53
CA ASP A 130 -24.76 4.58 9.31
C ASP A 130 -24.84 6.12 9.08
N GLU A 131 -24.00 6.86 9.79
CA GLU A 131 -23.92 8.32 9.69
C GLU A 131 -23.09 8.79 8.48
N LEU A 132 -22.21 7.95 7.97
CA LEU A 132 -21.28 8.33 6.89
C LEU A 132 -21.98 8.85 5.63
N PRO A 133 -23.05 8.24 5.07
CA PRO A 133 -23.67 8.72 3.84
C PRO A 133 -24.15 10.16 3.95
N SER A 134 -24.70 10.55 5.10
CA SER A 134 -25.21 11.91 5.34
C SER A 134 -24.10 12.96 5.33
N VAL A 135 -22.94 12.63 5.90
CA VAL A 135 -21.78 13.54 5.97
C VAL A 135 -20.94 13.49 4.70
N TRP A 136 -20.83 12.31 4.07
CA TRP A 136 -19.99 12.11 2.88
C TRP A 136 -20.36 13.04 1.73
N GLY A 137 -21.66 13.21 1.46
CA GLY A 137 -22.18 14.09 0.44
C GLY A 137 -21.90 15.58 0.65
N GLU A 138 -21.52 16.00 1.87
CA GLU A 138 -21.09 17.39 2.13
C GLU A 138 -19.69 17.65 1.54
N PHE A 139 -18.86 16.59 1.38
CA PHE A 139 -17.47 16.70 0.94
C PHE A 139 -17.23 16.19 -0.49
N PHE A 140 -18.03 15.23 -0.95
CA PHE A 140 -17.88 14.59 -2.24
C PHE A 140 -19.17 14.67 -3.06
N LYS A 141 -19.14 15.40 -4.17
CA LYS A 141 -20.33 15.64 -5.00
C LYS A 141 -20.58 14.50 -5.98
N GLU A 142 -19.53 14.03 -6.66
CA GLU A 142 -19.63 12.98 -7.68
C GLU A 142 -18.52 11.96 -7.47
N GLY A 143 -18.92 10.71 -7.36
CA GLY A 143 -18.00 9.59 -7.36
C GLY A 143 -17.06 9.47 -6.17
N GLY A 144 -16.77 10.49 -5.41
CA GLY A 144 -15.87 10.42 -4.26
C GLY A 144 -14.60 9.56 -4.48
N PRO A 145 -13.90 9.16 -3.43
CA PRO A 145 -12.82 8.16 -3.49
C PRO A 145 -13.36 6.73 -3.38
N ALA A 146 -12.58 5.75 -3.82
CA ALA A 146 -12.74 4.38 -3.35
C ALA A 146 -12.59 4.35 -1.83
N LEU A 147 -13.45 3.59 -1.13
CA LEU A 147 -13.57 3.68 0.33
C LEU A 147 -13.52 2.31 1.01
N SER A 148 -12.75 2.23 2.10
CA SER A 148 -12.81 1.14 3.06
C SER A 148 -13.33 1.62 4.41
N ARG A 149 -14.20 0.82 5.05
CA ARG A 149 -14.80 1.10 6.36
C ARG A 149 -14.47 -0.04 7.32
N LEU A 150 -13.77 0.26 8.41
CA LEU A 150 -13.08 -0.73 9.21
C LEU A 150 -13.31 -0.48 10.70
N GLY A 151 -13.79 -1.50 11.42
CA GLY A 151 -13.91 -1.46 12.87
C GLY A 151 -12.58 -1.77 13.54
N VAL A 152 -12.18 -0.94 14.50
CA VAL A 152 -10.94 -1.10 15.26
C VAL A 152 -11.21 -1.03 16.76
N THR A 153 -10.31 -1.57 17.57
CA THR A 153 -10.48 -1.57 19.01
C THR A 153 -10.23 -0.20 19.63
N ALA A 154 -9.18 0.49 19.15
CA ALA A 154 -8.81 1.81 19.63
C ALA A 154 -7.99 2.55 18.57
N LEU A 155 -7.94 3.87 18.74
CA LEU A 155 -7.19 4.80 17.89
C LEU A 155 -6.34 5.72 18.78
N PRO A 156 -5.28 6.36 18.22
CA PRO A 156 -4.41 7.24 19.00
C PRO A 156 -5.19 8.34 19.71
N VAL A 157 -4.72 8.73 20.88
CA VAL A 157 -5.30 9.77 21.74
C VAL A 157 -6.80 9.63 22.04
N GLY A 158 -7.35 8.42 21.86
CA GLY A 158 -8.74 8.13 22.14
C GLY A 158 -9.75 8.72 21.14
N THR A 159 -9.30 9.09 19.92
CA THR A 159 -10.25 9.52 18.88
C THR A 159 -11.23 8.39 18.56
N PRO A 160 -12.54 8.66 18.42
CA PRO A 160 -13.53 7.61 18.13
C PRO A 160 -13.47 7.11 16.69
N LEU A 161 -12.93 7.92 15.78
CA LEU A 161 -12.73 7.56 14.39
C LEU A 161 -11.55 8.32 13.78
N GLU A 162 -11.02 7.80 12.68
CA GLU A 162 -9.88 8.34 11.95
C GLU A 162 -10.03 8.03 10.45
N ILE A 163 -9.69 8.99 9.58
CA ILE A 163 -9.70 8.81 8.11
C ILE A 163 -8.31 9.12 7.58
N ASN A 164 -7.74 8.23 6.77
CA ASN A 164 -6.59 8.49 5.92
C ASN A 164 -7.01 8.59 4.44
N ALA A 165 -6.14 9.12 3.59
CA ALA A 165 -6.45 9.23 2.17
C ALA A 165 -5.22 9.24 1.27
N VAL A 166 -5.46 8.96 -0.02
CA VAL A 166 -4.56 9.25 -1.12
C VAL A 166 -5.30 10.18 -2.09
N ALA A 167 -4.62 11.23 -2.56
CA ALA A 167 -5.15 12.13 -3.57
C ALA A 167 -4.19 12.24 -4.77
N VAL A 168 -4.74 12.49 -5.96
CA VAL A 168 -3.96 12.83 -7.15
C VAL A 168 -3.75 14.33 -7.27
N THR A 169 -2.67 14.77 -7.89
CA THR A 169 -2.41 16.20 -8.13
C THR A 169 -3.14 16.74 -9.37
N ASP A 170 -3.52 15.84 -10.29
CA ASP A 170 -4.23 16.19 -11.53
C ASP A 170 -5.51 15.35 -11.64
N LEU A 171 -6.66 16.02 -11.71
CA LEU A 171 -7.98 15.38 -11.88
C LEU A 171 -8.12 14.61 -13.19
N ALA A 172 -7.34 14.94 -14.23
CA ALA A 172 -7.34 14.19 -15.47
C ALA A 172 -6.85 12.74 -15.29
N MET A 173 -6.11 12.47 -14.22
CA MET A 173 -5.65 11.11 -13.86
C MET A 173 -6.72 10.29 -13.14
N LYS A 174 -7.83 10.89 -12.70
CA LYS A 174 -8.88 10.24 -11.91
C LYS A 174 -10.01 9.73 -12.79
N HIS A 175 -10.26 8.41 -12.77
CA HIS A 175 -11.40 7.79 -13.44
C HIS A 175 -12.14 6.86 -12.48
N VAL A 176 -13.45 7.05 -12.36
CA VAL A 176 -14.31 6.26 -11.47
C VAL A 176 -14.79 4.98 -12.16
N ILE A 177 -14.72 3.85 -11.46
CA ILE A 177 -15.25 2.56 -11.90
C ILE A 177 -16.46 2.18 -11.03
N ARG A 178 -17.57 1.83 -11.67
CA ARG A 178 -18.78 1.30 -11.04
C ARG A 178 -19.24 0.03 -11.76
N LEU A 179 -19.61 -1.00 -11.01
CA LEU A 179 -20.09 -2.28 -11.57
C LEU A 179 -21.58 -2.23 -11.99
N SER A 180 -22.32 -1.29 -11.46
CA SER A 180 -23.74 -1.10 -11.80
C SER A 180 -23.98 0.31 -12.28
N ASP A 181 -24.88 0.46 -13.24
CA ASP A 181 -25.40 1.75 -13.74
C ASP A 181 -26.32 2.46 -12.72
N ALA A 182 -26.41 1.93 -11.49
CA ALA A 182 -27.21 2.52 -10.44
C ALA A 182 -26.76 3.95 -10.22
N ALA A 183 -27.63 4.91 -10.54
CA ALA A 183 -27.41 6.35 -10.50
C ALA A 183 -27.25 6.91 -9.07
N ASN A 184 -26.94 6.08 -8.07
CA ASN A 184 -26.66 6.56 -6.73
C ASN A 184 -25.21 7.06 -6.63
N THR A 185 -25.02 8.29 -7.07
CA THR A 185 -23.74 9.01 -7.03
C THR A 185 -23.27 9.32 -5.60
N MET A 186 -24.10 9.08 -4.58
CA MET A 186 -23.77 9.31 -3.17
C MET A 186 -23.01 8.15 -2.53
N GLU A 187 -23.12 6.93 -3.08
CA GLU A 187 -22.32 5.79 -2.61
C GLU A 187 -20.89 5.86 -3.18
N PRO A 188 -19.87 5.48 -2.39
CA PRO A 188 -18.52 5.37 -2.88
C PRO A 188 -18.43 4.48 -4.13
N PRO A 189 -17.56 4.79 -5.10
CA PRO A 189 -17.38 3.95 -6.29
C PRO A 189 -16.78 2.59 -5.94
N ASP A 190 -16.92 1.60 -6.82
CA ASP A 190 -16.28 0.29 -6.65
C ASP A 190 -14.76 0.39 -6.73
N ALA A 191 -14.25 1.29 -7.61
CA ALA A 191 -12.83 1.63 -7.66
C ALA A 191 -12.60 3.01 -8.28
N VAL A 192 -11.39 3.51 -8.12
CA VAL A 192 -10.89 4.73 -8.76
C VAL A 192 -9.53 4.46 -9.38
N VAL A 193 -9.41 4.70 -10.67
CA VAL A 193 -8.11 4.76 -11.36
C VAL A 193 -7.46 6.10 -11.05
N ALA A 194 -6.19 6.07 -10.72
CA ALA A 194 -5.36 7.21 -10.39
C ALA A 194 -4.03 7.11 -11.17
N GLY A 195 -4.06 7.54 -12.43
CA GLY A 195 -2.93 7.44 -13.33
C GLY A 195 -2.55 5.99 -13.65
N ASP A 196 -1.40 5.54 -13.18
CA ASP A 196 -0.85 4.19 -13.43
C ASP A 196 -1.42 3.09 -12.53
N ARG A 197 -2.31 3.42 -11.60
CA ARG A 197 -2.85 2.48 -10.60
C ARG A 197 -4.33 2.64 -10.36
N LEU A 198 -4.94 1.57 -9.87
CA LEU A 198 -6.33 1.50 -9.48
C LEU A 198 -6.42 1.20 -7.99
N PHE A 199 -7.23 1.98 -7.28
CA PHE A 199 -7.62 1.72 -5.88
C PHE A 199 -9.03 1.15 -5.87
N PHE A 200 -9.26 0.01 -5.22
CA PHE A 200 -10.61 -0.57 -5.13
C PHE A 200 -11.15 -0.48 -3.70
N SER A 201 -12.45 -0.18 -3.61
CA SER A 201 -13.22 -0.14 -2.37
C SER A 201 -13.30 -1.53 -1.74
N SER A 202 -13.76 -1.60 -0.49
CA SER A 202 -13.95 -2.87 0.19
C SER A 202 -14.89 -3.80 -0.56
N CYS A 203 -14.36 -4.95 -0.96
CA CYS A 203 -15.10 -6.08 -1.51
C CYS A 203 -15.51 -6.99 -0.37
N PHE A 204 -16.80 -6.97 0.02
CA PHE A 204 -17.31 -7.74 1.13
C PHE A 204 -17.69 -9.18 0.72
N GLY A 205 -17.51 -10.13 1.63
CA GLY A 205 -17.96 -11.52 1.47
C GLY A 205 -19.47 -11.66 1.68
N LEU A 206 -20.27 -11.06 0.79
CA LEU A 206 -21.73 -11.07 0.80
C LEU A 206 -22.25 -11.75 -0.46
N ASP A 207 -23.29 -12.59 -0.33
CA ASP A 207 -24.00 -13.16 -1.47
C ASP A 207 -24.78 -12.06 -2.26
N PRO A 208 -25.36 -12.38 -3.42
CA PRO A 208 -26.12 -11.42 -4.21
C PRO A 208 -27.31 -10.80 -3.47
N GLU A 209 -27.84 -11.48 -2.46
CA GLU A 209 -28.93 -11.01 -1.60
C GLU A 209 -28.44 -10.15 -0.43
N GLY A 210 -27.11 -9.90 -0.34
CA GLY A 210 -26.49 -9.09 0.73
C GLY A 210 -26.33 -9.82 2.05
N LYS A 211 -26.44 -11.16 2.09
CA LYS A 211 -26.26 -11.97 3.29
C LYS A 211 -24.83 -12.47 3.40
N VAL A 212 -24.39 -12.69 4.63
CA VAL A 212 -23.09 -13.32 4.93
C VAL A 212 -23.24 -14.84 4.78
N PRO A 213 -22.54 -15.52 3.85
CA PRO A 213 -22.55 -16.98 3.76
C PRO A 213 -22.01 -17.61 5.06
N ALA A 214 -22.50 -18.80 5.41
CA ALA A 214 -22.08 -19.48 6.65
C ALA A 214 -20.64 -20.01 6.60
N ASP A 215 -20.15 -20.31 5.39
CA ASP A 215 -18.83 -20.90 5.16
C ASP A 215 -17.78 -19.84 4.85
N SER A 216 -16.64 -19.87 5.56
CA SER A 216 -15.57 -18.88 5.40
C SER A 216 -14.89 -18.94 4.03
N THR A 217 -14.82 -20.11 3.41
CA THR A 217 -14.29 -20.27 2.04
C THR A 217 -15.19 -19.56 1.05
N LEU A 218 -16.52 -19.76 1.17
CA LEU A 218 -17.50 -19.12 0.29
C LEU A 218 -17.53 -17.60 0.49
N GLN A 219 -17.48 -17.11 1.74
CA GLN A 219 -17.38 -15.67 2.02
C GLN A 219 -16.14 -15.06 1.33
N THR A 220 -15.00 -15.75 1.45
CA THR A 220 -13.74 -15.30 0.83
C THR A 220 -13.84 -15.31 -0.70
N LYS A 221 -14.39 -16.40 -1.27
CA LYS A 221 -14.58 -16.51 -2.71
C LYS A 221 -15.43 -15.38 -3.26
N VAL A 222 -16.58 -15.11 -2.66
CA VAL A 222 -17.50 -14.05 -3.13
C VAL A 222 -16.83 -12.66 -3.04
N ALA A 223 -16.07 -12.38 -1.99
CA ALA A 223 -15.33 -11.14 -1.88
C ALA A 223 -14.24 -10.99 -2.98
N LEU A 224 -13.54 -12.07 -3.29
CA LEU A 224 -12.52 -12.09 -4.36
C LEU A 224 -13.14 -12.05 -5.74
N ASP A 225 -14.25 -12.76 -5.98
CA ASP A 225 -15.02 -12.68 -7.25
C ASP A 225 -15.48 -11.23 -7.52
N ARG A 226 -15.93 -10.49 -6.47
CA ARG A 226 -16.25 -9.06 -6.61
C ARG A 226 -15.03 -8.22 -6.97
N MET A 227 -13.88 -8.47 -6.33
CA MET A 227 -12.61 -7.81 -6.69
C MET A 227 -12.27 -8.07 -8.16
N GLU A 228 -12.37 -9.32 -8.63
CA GLU A 228 -12.10 -9.67 -10.02
C GLU A 228 -13.07 -8.99 -10.99
N ALA A 229 -14.35 -8.86 -10.62
CA ALA A 229 -15.34 -8.13 -11.42
C ALA A 229 -14.96 -6.64 -11.56
N ILE A 230 -14.49 -6.01 -10.49
CA ILE A 230 -13.99 -4.62 -10.50
C ILE A 230 -12.77 -4.48 -11.41
N LEU A 231 -11.80 -5.38 -11.26
CA LEU A 231 -10.58 -5.38 -12.09
C LEU A 231 -10.93 -5.56 -13.57
N LYS A 232 -11.82 -6.48 -13.88
CA LYS A 232 -12.33 -6.71 -15.24
C LYS A 232 -13.05 -5.49 -15.82
N ALA A 233 -13.84 -4.78 -15.02
CA ALA A 233 -14.49 -3.53 -15.44
C ALA A 233 -13.49 -2.42 -15.77
N ALA A 234 -12.32 -2.46 -15.14
CA ALA A 234 -11.18 -1.58 -15.44
C ALA A 234 -10.29 -2.09 -16.59
N GLY A 235 -10.62 -3.24 -17.21
CA GLY A 235 -9.87 -3.85 -18.31
C GLY A 235 -8.58 -4.58 -17.87
N ILE A 236 -8.45 -4.95 -16.60
CA ILE A 236 -7.29 -5.65 -16.03
C ILE A 236 -7.70 -6.94 -15.31
N GLY A 237 -6.75 -7.71 -14.79
CA GLY A 237 -6.99 -8.98 -14.10
C GLY A 237 -6.33 -9.07 -12.72
N PRO A 238 -6.51 -10.19 -11.99
CA PRO A 238 -5.93 -10.41 -10.67
C PRO A 238 -4.39 -10.34 -10.63
N ASP A 239 -3.73 -10.65 -11.74
CA ASP A 239 -2.28 -10.53 -11.92
C ASP A 239 -1.77 -9.08 -11.85
N HIS A 240 -2.65 -8.10 -12.01
CA HIS A 240 -2.33 -6.68 -11.84
C HIS A 240 -2.32 -6.23 -10.38
N VAL A 241 -2.88 -6.99 -9.44
CA VAL A 241 -2.94 -6.58 -8.03
C VAL A 241 -1.53 -6.50 -7.43
N VAL A 242 -1.18 -5.34 -6.88
CA VAL A 242 0.12 -5.09 -6.26
C VAL A 242 0.06 -5.15 -4.73
N PHE A 243 -1.06 -4.75 -4.16
CA PHE A 243 -1.27 -4.75 -2.72
C PHE A 243 -2.72 -5.14 -2.39
N ALA A 244 -2.89 -6.08 -1.47
CA ALA A 244 -4.21 -6.52 -1.02
C ALA A 244 -4.29 -6.48 0.50
N ASN A 245 -5.36 -5.90 1.05
CA ASN A 245 -5.65 -5.87 2.48
C ASN A 245 -6.89 -6.73 2.76
N PRO A 246 -6.72 -7.97 3.22
CA PRO A 246 -7.80 -8.71 3.84
C PRO A 246 -8.09 -8.14 5.24
N TYR A 247 -9.31 -7.70 5.49
CA TYR A 247 -9.85 -7.36 6.79
C TYR A 247 -10.77 -8.47 7.25
N ILE A 248 -10.47 -9.07 8.40
CA ILE A 248 -11.18 -10.25 8.89
C ILE A 248 -11.66 -10.04 10.32
N THR A 249 -12.90 -10.45 10.61
CA THR A 249 -13.39 -10.53 11.98
C THR A 249 -13.05 -11.88 12.61
N ASP A 250 -13.25 -12.02 13.93
CA ASP A 250 -13.03 -13.30 14.62
C ASP A 250 -14.00 -14.41 14.17
N ALA A 251 -15.07 -14.06 13.48
CA ALA A 251 -16.02 -15.04 12.92
C ALA A 251 -15.45 -15.77 11.68
N LEU A 252 -14.39 -15.26 11.04
CA LEU A 252 -13.80 -15.85 9.85
C LEU A 252 -12.65 -16.81 10.20
N ASN A 253 -12.65 -17.99 9.60
CA ASN A 253 -11.49 -18.89 9.64
C ASN A 253 -10.39 -18.39 8.70
N ALA A 254 -9.33 -17.82 9.27
CA ALA A 254 -8.20 -17.28 8.51
C ALA A 254 -7.46 -18.34 7.67
N GLY A 255 -7.44 -19.61 8.11
CA GLY A 255 -6.82 -20.71 7.36
C GLY A 255 -7.60 -21.04 6.10
N GLU A 256 -8.93 -21.02 6.15
CA GLU A 256 -9.81 -21.20 4.99
C GLU A 256 -9.72 -20.03 4.04
N MET A 257 -9.74 -18.81 4.56
CA MET A 257 -9.50 -17.61 3.78
C MET A 257 -8.17 -17.67 3.02
N ASN A 258 -7.09 -18.04 3.69
CA ASN A 258 -5.77 -18.15 3.07
C ASN A 258 -5.72 -19.21 1.94
N ARG A 259 -6.40 -20.34 2.13
CA ARG A 259 -6.47 -21.39 1.09
C ARG A 259 -7.25 -20.91 -0.14
N GLU A 260 -8.37 -20.23 0.06
CA GLU A 260 -9.14 -19.68 -1.06
C GLU A 260 -8.39 -18.54 -1.75
N TYR A 261 -7.85 -17.58 -1.00
CA TYR A 261 -7.03 -16.49 -1.52
C TYR A 261 -5.88 -16.99 -2.42
N ALA A 262 -5.19 -18.06 -2.01
CA ALA A 262 -4.08 -18.63 -2.77
C ALA A 262 -4.48 -19.20 -4.14
N ARG A 263 -5.78 -19.42 -4.42
CA ARG A 263 -6.26 -19.90 -5.72
C ARG A 263 -6.40 -18.76 -6.75
N HIS A 264 -6.52 -17.53 -6.28
CA HIS A 264 -6.73 -16.35 -7.12
C HIS A 264 -5.42 -15.71 -7.60
N PHE A 265 -4.28 -16.07 -7.00
CA PHE A 265 -2.99 -15.47 -7.32
C PHE A 265 -1.92 -16.51 -7.65
N LYS A 266 -1.02 -16.15 -8.57
CA LYS A 266 0.08 -17.01 -8.97
C LYS A 266 1.07 -17.22 -7.82
N PHE A 267 1.38 -18.47 -7.49
CA PHE A 267 2.37 -18.82 -6.47
C PHE A 267 3.73 -18.16 -6.75
N GLY A 268 4.26 -17.47 -5.75
CA GLY A 268 5.54 -16.77 -5.82
C GLY A 268 5.52 -15.41 -6.50
N ASP A 269 4.35 -15.00 -7.03
CA ASP A 269 4.12 -13.66 -7.61
C ASP A 269 2.78 -13.08 -7.12
N THR A 270 2.45 -13.35 -5.86
CA THR A 270 1.26 -12.84 -5.18
C THR A 270 1.40 -11.34 -4.90
N PRO A 271 0.31 -10.61 -4.66
CA PRO A 271 0.39 -9.24 -4.15
C PRO A 271 1.17 -9.15 -2.84
N ALA A 272 1.71 -7.99 -2.53
CA ALA A 272 2.03 -7.64 -1.14
C ALA A 272 0.72 -7.57 -0.33
N ARG A 273 0.76 -7.87 0.97
CA ARG A 273 -0.45 -8.08 1.77
C ARG A 273 -0.31 -7.59 3.21
N ALA A 274 -1.36 -6.97 3.73
CA ALA A 274 -1.56 -6.75 5.15
C ALA A 274 -2.91 -7.36 5.56
N THR A 275 -2.89 -8.44 6.36
CA THR A 275 -4.11 -9.08 6.87
C THR A 275 -4.39 -8.58 8.27
N ILE A 276 -5.49 -7.85 8.43
CA ILE A 276 -5.80 -7.14 9.67
C ILE A 276 -7.06 -7.71 10.31
N ARG A 277 -6.97 -7.99 11.61
CA ARG A 277 -8.13 -8.34 12.41
C ARG A 277 -8.88 -7.08 12.80
N VAL A 278 -10.17 -7.02 12.45
CA VAL A 278 -11.07 -5.91 12.71
C VAL A 278 -12.18 -6.34 13.64
N THR A 279 -12.72 -5.40 14.41
CA THR A 279 -13.81 -5.70 15.37
C THR A 279 -15.14 -5.91 14.67
N HIS A 280 -15.36 -5.18 13.56
CA HIS A 280 -16.59 -5.26 12.77
C HIS A 280 -16.35 -4.69 11.36
N LEU A 281 -17.23 -5.07 10.43
CA LEU A 281 -17.29 -4.60 9.05
C LEU A 281 -18.73 -4.19 8.73
N PRO A 282 -18.95 -3.32 7.73
CA PRO A 282 -20.27 -3.02 7.21
C PRO A 282 -21.05 -4.29 6.85
N HIS A 283 -22.36 -4.22 6.91
CA HIS A 283 -23.27 -5.33 6.57
C HIS A 283 -23.05 -6.61 7.42
N ARG A 284 -22.36 -6.50 8.54
CA ARG A 284 -21.92 -7.65 9.39
C ARG A 284 -21.07 -8.67 8.61
N ALA A 285 -20.40 -8.25 7.54
CA ALA A 285 -19.48 -9.10 6.81
C ALA A 285 -18.36 -9.61 7.73
N SER A 286 -17.87 -10.81 7.47
CA SER A 286 -16.74 -11.37 8.23
C SER A 286 -15.42 -11.19 7.53
N VAL A 287 -15.44 -10.85 6.24
CA VAL A 287 -14.26 -10.56 5.42
C VAL A 287 -14.55 -9.42 4.44
N ALA A 288 -13.53 -8.60 4.22
CA ALA A 288 -13.47 -7.63 3.14
C ALA A 288 -12.06 -7.59 2.54
N PHE A 289 -11.96 -7.35 1.24
CA PHE A 289 -10.69 -7.09 0.55
C PHE A 289 -10.70 -5.68 -0.03
N THR A 290 -9.62 -4.95 0.13
CA THR A 290 -9.33 -3.70 -0.58
C THR A 290 -7.88 -3.70 -1.02
N GLY A 291 -7.49 -2.80 -1.89
CA GLY A 291 -6.09 -2.71 -2.29
C GLY A 291 -5.82 -1.85 -3.51
N VAL A 292 -4.68 -2.13 -4.12
CA VAL A 292 -4.14 -1.41 -5.27
C VAL A 292 -3.78 -2.39 -6.37
N ALA A 293 -4.09 -2.04 -7.62
CA ALA A 293 -3.67 -2.77 -8.81
C ALA A 293 -2.93 -1.83 -9.77
N ALA A 294 -1.96 -2.35 -10.52
CA ALA A 294 -1.28 -1.63 -11.59
C ALA A 294 -2.19 -1.60 -12.83
N MET A 295 -2.27 -0.47 -13.53
CA MET A 295 -2.99 -0.39 -14.81
C MET A 295 -2.19 -1.02 -15.95
N ASP A 296 -0.86 -0.95 -15.88
CA ASP A 296 0.04 -1.63 -16.81
C ASP A 296 0.78 -2.78 -16.09
N LEU A 297 0.57 -4.01 -16.56
CA LEU A 297 1.21 -5.19 -16.01
C LEU A 297 2.74 -5.16 -16.15
N ALA A 298 3.28 -4.50 -17.18
CA ALA A 298 4.71 -4.35 -17.37
C ALA A 298 5.38 -3.50 -16.28
N SER A 299 4.61 -2.61 -15.64
CA SER A 299 5.09 -1.80 -14.51
C SER A 299 5.08 -2.54 -13.17
N ARG A 300 4.41 -3.73 -13.10
CA ARG A 300 4.29 -4.53 -11.89
C ARG A 300 5.38 -5.61 -11.81
N HIS A 301 6.10 -5.65 -10.70
CA HIS A 301 6.99 -6.78 -10.41
C HIS A 301 7.14 -7.00 -8.90
N SER A 302 7.20 -8.26 -8.49
CA SER A 302 7.39 -8.63 -7.10
C SER A 302 8.88 -8.60 -6.71
N VAL A 303 9.16 -8.17 -5.48
CA VAL A 303 10.49 -8.14 -4.87
C VAL A 303 10.52 -9.10 -3.70
N ARG A 304 11.55 -9.95 -3.65
CA ARG A 304 11.73 -10.93 -2.59
C ARG A 304 13.21 -11.11 -2.27
N PRO A 305 13.64 -10.97 -1.01
CA PRO A 305 15.00 -11.27 -0.59
C PRO A 305 15.45 -12.66 -1.06
N LYS A 306 16.68 -12.77 -1.54
CA LYS A 306 17.21 -13.97 -2.20
C LYS A 306 17.05 -15.26 -1.40
N ASN A 307 17.16 -15.17 -0.08
CA ASN A 307 17.07 -16.32 0.82
C ASN A 307 15.63 -16.60 1.32
N MET A 308 14.64 -15.80 0.91
CA MET A 308 13.26 -15.97 1.31
C MET A 308 12.52 -16.90 0.35
N ARG A 309 11.86 -17.94 0.88
CA ARG A 309 11.02 -18.84 0.08
C ARG A 309 9.78 -18.10 -0.41
N PRO A 310 9.28 -18.41 -1.63
CA PRO A 310 8.01 -17.86 -2.09
C PRO A 310 6.86 -18.31 -1.20
N SER A 311 5.88 -17.41 -1.02
CA SER A 311 4.66 -17.67 -0.25
C SER A 311 3.45 -17.81 -1.18
N PRO A 312 2.46 -18.66 -0.86
CA PRO A 312 1.22 -18.73 -1.61
C PRO A 312 0.29 -17.55 -1.35
N THR A 313 0.57 -16.72 -0.36
CA THR A 313 -0.36 -15.69 0.11
C THR A 313 0.17 -14.27 0.09
N ALA A 314 1.49 -14.06 0.06
CA ALA A 314 2.05 -12.70 0.08
C ALA A 314 3.46 -12.66 -0.53
N SER A 315 3.71 -11.74 -1.43
CA SER A 315 5.07 -11.30 -1.78
C SER A 315 5.58 -10.31 -0.73
N PRO A 316 6.87 -10.29 -0.39
CA PRO A 316 7.39 -9.31 0.57
C PRO A 316 7.12 -7.88 0.18
N CYS A 317 7.38 -7.52 -1.07
CA CYS A 317 7.03 -6.22 -1.65
C CYS A 317 6.69 -6.40 -3.15
N VAL A 318 5.93 -5.45 -3.71
CA VAL A 318 5.56 -5.41 -5.14
C VAL A 318 5.62 -3.97 -5.64
N PHE A 319 6.26 -3.76 -6.79
CA PHE A 319 6.29 -2.47 -7.48
C PHE A 319 5.06 -2.25 -8.37
N VAL A 320 4.67 -1.00 -8.51
CA VAL A 320 3.97 -0.41 -9.65
C VAL A 320 4.71 0.86 -10.04
N GLY A 321 5.28 0.88 -11.24
CA GLY A 321 6.18 1.96 -11.65
C GLY A 321 7.38 2.09 -10.69
N ASP A 322 7.53 3.25 -10.09
CA ASP A 322 8.56 3.58 -9.11
C ASP A 322 8.12 3.38 -7.63
N THR A 323 6.85 3.05 -7.42
CA THR A 323 6.25 2.89 -6.09
C THR A 323 6.25 1.44 -5.63
N LEU A 324 6.85 1.18 -4.48
CA LEU A 324 6.96 -0.13 -3.83
C LEU A 324 5.94 -0.24 -2.70
N TYR A 325 5.09 -1.26 -2.76
CA TYR A 325 4.17 -1.65 -1.69
C TYR A 325 4.74 -2.84 -0.95
N CYS A 326 5.04 -2.71 0.35
CA CYS A 326 5.56 -3.79 1.18
C CYS A 326 4.48 -4.37 2.09
N SER A 327 4.41 -5.69 2.12
CA SER A 327 3.54 -6.45 3.03
C SER A 327 3.74 -6.02 4.48
N ALA A 328 2.69 -6.11 5.26
CA ALA A 328 2.84 -6.01 6.71
C ALA A 328 3.82 -7.08 7.20
N LYS A 329 4.76 -6.63 7.99
CA LYS A 329 5.72 -7.46 8.70
C LYS A 329 5.50 -7.32 10.18
N SER A 330 5.65 -8.43 10.87
CA SER A 330 5.74 -8.50 12.32
C SER A 330 7.18 -8.78 12.75
N ALA A 331 7.41 -8.85 14.03
CA ALA A 331 8.70 -9.17 14.62
C ALA A 331 9.12 -10.64 14.47
N PHE A 332 8.51 -11.37 13.57
CA PHE A 332 8.78 -12.80 13.38
C PHE A 332 10.24 -13.04 12.95
N ILE A 333 10.93 -13.88 13.72
CA ILE A 333 12.28 -14.39 13.37
C ILE A 333 12.13 -15.88 13.07
N PRO A 334 12.43 -16.34 11.84
CA PRO A 334 12.42 -17.78 11.52
C PRO A 334 13.33 -18.57 12.43
N GLY A 335 12.87 -19.74 12.90
CA GLY A 335 13.65 -20.59 13.80
C GLY A 335 12.91 -21.89 14.16
N PRO A 336 13.46 -22.68 15.08
CA PRO A 336 12.76 -23.84 15.61
C PRO A 336 11.43 -23.44 16.25
N ASN A 337 10.50 -24.39 16.41
CA ASN A 337 9.19 -24.18 16.98
C ASN A 337 8.31 -23.14 16.24
N LEU A 338 8.45 -23.02 14.91
CA LEU A 338 7.72 -22.09 14.04
C LEU A 338 8.11 -20.61 14.22
N GLY A 339 9.31 -20.33 14.74
CA GLY A 339 9.85 -19.00 14.90
C GLY A 339 9.67 -18.41 16.29
N VAL A 340 10.18 -17.21 16.50
CA VAL A 340 10.17 -16.52 17.78
C VAL A 340 9.77 -15.07 17.64
N TYR A 341 9.17 -14.52 18.70
CA TYR A 341 8.91 -13.11 18.91
C TYR A 341 9.60 -12.66 20.20
N ALA A 342 10.04 -11.41 20.24
CA ALA A 342 10.54 -10.80 21.46
C ALA A 342 9.41 -10.51 22.44
N GLU A 343 9.72 -10.42 23.76
CA GLU A 343 8.74 -10.14 24.81
C GLU A 343 8.16 -8.73 24.75
N SER A 344 8.99 -7.72 24.46
CA SER A 344 8.58 -6.32 24.53
C SER A 344 8.26 -5.74 23.15
N VAL A 345 7.28 -4.82 23.10
CA VAL A 345 6.91 -4.11 21.87
C VAL A 345 8.10 -3.36 21.28
N GLU A 346 8.99 -2.79 22.10
CA GLU A 346 10.18 -2.07 21.63
C GLU A 346 11.11 -2.98 20.84
N ASN A 347 11.31 -4.22 21.31
CA ASN A 347 12.14 -5.19 20.61
C ASN A 347 11.43 -5.75 19.39
N GLN A 348 10.10 -5.95 19.46
CA GLN A 348 9.31 -6.35 18.31
C GLN A 348 9.39 -5.29 17.20
N VAL A 349 9.16 -4.01 17.48
CA VAL A 349 9.27 -2.94 16.49
C VAL A 349 10.66 -2.90 15.84
N ARG A 350 11.75 -3.07 16.62
CA ARG A 350 13.11 -3.15 16.03
C ARG A 350 13.24 -4.29 15.04
N GLN A 351 12.71 -5.46 15.38
CA GLN A 351 12.79 -6.63 14.51
C GLN A 351 11.88 -6.47 13.28
N THR A 352 10.69 -5.93 13.44
CA THR A 352 9.77 -5.61 12.33
C THR A 352 10.41 -4.65 11.35
N MET A 353 11.01 -3.56 11.84
CA MET A 353 11.74 -2.62 10.98
C MET A 353 12.92 -3.29 10.27
N ARG A 354 13.61 -4.24 10.92
CA ARG A 354 14.65 -5.03 10.25
C ARG A 354 14.07 -5.91 9.14
N ASN A 355 12.96 -6.60 9.39
CA ASN A 355 12.29 -7.43 8.40
C ASN A 355 11.76 -6.60 7.20
N LEU A 356 11.36 -5.35 7.42
CA LEU A 356 10.98 -4.42 6.35
C LEU A 356 12.18 -3.92 5.56
N MET A 357 13.30 -3.65 6.24
CA MET A 357 14.54 -3.23 5.61
C MET A 357 15.06 -4.25 4.60
N ASP A 358 14.98 -5.55 4.91
CA ASP A 358 15.38 -6.60 3.98
C ASP A 358 14.62 -6.52 2.63
N GLY A 359 13.34 -6.15 2.66
CA GLY A 359 12.53 -5.93 1.45
C GLY A 359 12.90 -4.65 0.70
N LEU A 360 13.17 -3.57 1.43
CA LEU A 360 13.61 -2.30 0.85
C LEU A 360 15.00 -2.44 0.20
N GLU A 361 15.97 -3.05 0.89
CA GLU A 361 17.32 -3.27 0.37
C GLU A 361 17.34 -4.15 -0.89
N GLU A 362 16.50 -5.22 -0.94
CA GLU A 362 16.36 -6.06 -2.15
C GLU A 362 15.75 -5.26 -3.32
N ALA A 363 14.93 -4.25 -3.04
CA ALA A 363 14.39 -3.32 -4.02
C ALA A 363 15.39 -2.22 -4.44
N GLY A 364 16.58 -2.16 -3.81
CA GLY A 364 17.54 -1.08 -3.98
C GLY A 364 17.08 0.24 -3.35
N MET A 365 16.31 0.16 -2.26
CA MET A 365 15.71 1.27 -1.53
C MET A 365 16.10 1.23 -0.05
N ASN A 366 15.71 2.25 0.70
CA ASN A 366 15.93 2.33 2.14
C ASN A 366 14.80 3.14 2.82
N PHE A 367 14.88 3.37 4.13
CA PHE A 367 13.85 4.09 4.88
C PHE A 367 13.66 5.56 4.45
N ALA A 368 14.62 6.18 3.77
CA ALA A 368 14.45 7.55 3.25
C ALA A 368 13.48 7.59 2.05
N ASP A 369 13.25 6.47 1.39
CA ASP A 369 12.31 6.34 0.27
C ASP A 369 10.86 6.10 0.73
N VAL A 370 10.64 5.83 2.03
CA VAL A 370 9.31 5.51 2.57
C VAL A 370 8.46 6.77 2.66
N VAL A 371 7.29 6.73 2.03
CA VAL A 371 6.35 7.85 1.94
C VAL A 371 5.09 7.64 2.77
N ALA A 372 4.69 6.39 3.00
CA ALA A 372 3.55 6.09 3.86
C ALA A 372 3.77 4.80 4.66
N ALA A 373 3.18 4.72 5.85
CA ALA A 373 3.21 3.56 6.73
C ALA A 373 1.86 3.32 7.40
N ASN A 374 1.48 2.06 7.55
CA ASN A 374 0.38 1.66 8.42
C ASN A 374 0.94 0.82 9.56
N VAL A 375 0.59 1.17 10.78
CA VAL A 375 1.00 0.50 12.02
C VAL A 375 -0.23 -0.10 12.69
N TYR A 376 -0.18 -1.39 12.95
CA TYR A 376 -1.26 -2.16 13.55
C TYR A 376 -0.80 -2.67 14.91
N LEU A 377 -1.26 -2.04 16.00
CA LEU A 377 -0.89 -2.41 17.35
C LEU A 377 -1.87 -3.44 17.92
N ASP A 378 -1.37 -4.28 18.81
CA ASP A 378 -2.14 -5.14 19.68
C ASP A 378 -2.78 -4.36 20.84
N ASP A 379 -2.06 -3.40 21.42
CA ASP A 379 -2.53 -2.53 22.50
C ASP A 379 -2.09 -1.09 22.30
N MET A 380 -3.04 -0.16 22.23
CA MET A 380 -2.78 1.26 22.05
C MET A 380 -1.96 1.88 23.19
N LYS A 381 -1.88 1.22 24.37
CA LYS A 381 -0.97 1.63 25.45
C LYS A 381 0.50 1.60 25.05
N ASP A 382 0.85 0.84 24.03
CA ASP A 382 2.21 0.78 23.49
C ASP A 382 2.52 1.87 22.46
N PHE A 383 1.56 2.71 22.11
CA PHE A 383 1.72 3.76 21.09
C PHE A 383 2.97 4.63 21.32
N ALA A 384 3.20 5.10 22.55
CA ALA A 384 4.37 5.92 22.88
C ALA A 384 5.69 5.15 22.78
N LYS A 385 5.72 3.86 23.16
CA LYS A 385 6.91 3.01 23.08
C LYS A 385 7.23 2.67 21.62
N MET A 386 6.21 2.29 20.84
CA MET A 386 6.32 2.05 19.41
C MET A 386 6.83 3.31 18.71
N ASN A 387 6.24 4.48 18.95
CA ASN A 387 6.65 5.76 18.35
C ASN A 387 8.13 6.07 18.56
N ARG A 388 8.64 5.84 19.78
CA ARG A 388 10.06 6.09 20.10
C ARG A 388 11.01 5.26 19.25
N ILE A 389 10.68 3.98 19.05
CA ILE A 389 11.51 3.07 18.25
C ILE A 389 11.34 3.34 16.75
N TYR A 390 10.10 3.48 16.28
CA TYR A 390 9.78 3.79 14.90
C TYR A 390 10.50 5.05 14.42
N ALA A 391 10.44 6.15 15.22
CA ALA A 391 11.09 7.41 14.89
C ALA A 391 12.60 7.30 14.65
N SER A 392 13.27 6.33 15.27
CA SER A 392 14.73 6.16 15.12
C SER A 392 15.16 5.66 13.74
N TYR A 393 14.24 5.17 12.93
CA TYR A 393 14.50 4.69 11.56
C TYR A 393 14.33 5.75 10.48
N PHE A 394 13.72 6.90 10.83
CA PHE A 394 13.41 7.96 9.87
C PHE A 394 14.06 9.28 10.26
N LYS A 395 14.29 10.10 9.24
CA LYS A 395 14.61 11.53 9.41
C LYS A 395 13.41 12.36 8.95
N PRO A 396 13.15 13.53 9.56
CA PRO A 396 12.12 14.44 9.02
C PRO A 396 12.41 14.83 7.54
N PRO A 397 11.39 14.95 6.70
CA PRO A 397 9.98 14.71 7.01
C PRO A 397 9.70 13.21 7.22
N PHE A 398 8.90 12.90 8.25
CA PHE A 398 8.47 11.52 8.48
C PHE A 398 7.46 11.08 7.42
N PRO A 399 7.32 9.76 7.14
CA PRO A 399 6.27 9.25 6.29
C PRO A 399 4.87 9.67 6.76
N ALA A 400 3.90 9.78 5.85
CA ALA A 400 2.50 9.80 6.24
C ALA A 400 2.17 8.50 6.98
N ARG A 401 1.34 8.54 8.02
CA ARG A 401 1.11 7.35 8.85
C ARG A 401 -0.30 7.26 9.39
N THR A 402 -0.80 6.03 9.42
CA THR A 402 -2.00 5.62 10.16
C THR A 402 -1.60 4.60 11.21
N THR A 403 -2.14 4.72 12.43
CA THR A 403 -1.89 3.76 13.51
C THR A 403 -3.21 3.35 14.15
N VAL A 404 -3.49 2.05 14.21
CA VAL A 404 -4.72 1.52 14.77
C VAL A 404 -4.44 0.36 15.72
N GLN A 405 -5.31 0.15 16.70
CA GLN A 405 -5.35 -1.10 17.45
C GLN A 405 -6.29 -2.06 16.75
N GLN A 406 -5.72 -3.12 16.16
CA GLN A 406 -6.46 -4.03 15.27
C GLN A 406 -7.43 -4.96 16.00
N ARG A 407 -7.11 -5.42 17.20
CA ARG A 407 -7.88 -6.41 17.99
C ARG A 407 -7.78 -6.07 19.47
N PRO A 408 -8.62 -6.67 20.34
CA PRO A 408 -8.40 -6.58 21.76
C PRO A 408 -6.99 -7.04 22.15
N SER A 409 -6.43 -6.42 23.19
CA SER A 409 -5.10 -6.75 23.69
C SER A 409 -5.00 -8.23 24.06
N VAL A 410 -3.92 -8.87 23.67
CA VAL A 410 -3.64 -10.26 24.02
C VAL A 410 -2.88 -10.34 25.34
N GLU A 411 -3.03 -11.46 26.04
CA GLU A 411 -2.24 -11.74 27.23
C GLU A 411 -0.77 -11.95 26.83
N ARG A 412 0.12 -11.18 27.45
CA ARG A 412 1.56 -11.18 27.17
C ARG A 412 2.27 -12.25 27.98
N LYS A 413 2.05 -13.50 27.60
CA LYS A 413 2.74 -14.67 28.12
C LYS A 413 3.16 -15.58 26.98
N GLN A 414 4.17 -16.39 27.22
CA GLN A 414 4.57 -17.43 26.29
C GLN A 414 3.47 -18.49 26.16
N ASN A 415 3.29 -18.98 24.93
CA ASN A 415 2.44 -20.12 24.65
C ASN A 415 3.18 -21.44 24.99
N GLU A 416 2.55 -22.60 24.75
CA GLU A 416 3.12 -23.94 24.98
C GLU A 416 4.42 -24.21 24.16
N ARG A 417 4.73 -23.36 23.18
CA ARG A 417 5.94 -23.43 22.35
C ARG A 417 6.99 -22.39 22.74
N GLU A 418 6.85 -21.80 23.93
CA GLU A 418 7.72 -20.74 24.45
C GLU A 418 7.78 -19.47 23.54
N GLN A 419 6.72 -19.23 22.76
CA GLN A 419 6.62 -18.06 21.89
C GLN A 419 5.84 -16.95 22.57
N TRP A 420 6.37 -15.74 22.53
CA TRP A 420 5.64 -14.52 22.87
C TRP A 420 4.60 -14.18 21.80
N PRO A 421 3.50 -13.50 22.15
CA PRO A 421 2.52 -13.06 21.16
C PRO A 421 3.11 -11.98 20.25
N ASP A 422 2.54 -11.88 19.05
CA ASP A 422 2.76 -10.78 18.12
C ASP A 422 2.03 -9.53 18.63
N LEU A 423 2.77 -8.43 18.84
CA LEU A 423 2.27 -7.20 19.46
C LEU A 423 2.06 -6.06 18.45
N GLU A 424 2.58 -6.20 17.24
CA GLU A 424 2.46 -5.17 16.22
C GLU A 424 2.79 -5.70 14.82
N GLU A 425 2.27 -5.03 13.82
CA GLU A 425 2.64 -5.22 12.41
C GLU A 425 2.75 -3.87 11.74
N ILE A 426 3.66 -3.75 10.75
CA ILE A 426 3.87 -2.52 9.98
C ILE A 426 3.92 -2.85 8.50
N SER A 427 3.16 -2.13 7.67
CA SER A 427 3.30 -2.12 6.21
C SER A 427 3.80 -0.76 5.73
N LEU A 428 4.52 -0.75 4.59
CA LEU A 428 5.13 0.45 4.03
C LEU A 428 4.76 0.65 2.57
N VAL A 429 4.70 1.92 2.18
CA VAL A 429 4.76 2.37 0.78
C VAL A 429 6.02 3.21 0.62
N ALA A 430 6.85 2.89 -0.36
CA ALA A 430 8.07 3.62 -0.67
C ALA A 430 8.08 4.03 -2.15
N VAL A 431 8.63 5.19 -2.46
CA VAL A 431 8.80 5.69 -3.83
C VAL A 431 10.29 5.82 -4.11
N LYS A 432 10.75 5.20 -5.20
CA LYS A 432 12.15 5.17 -5.55
C LYS A 432 12.64 6.58 -5.88
N GLN A 433 13.44 7.14 -4.98
CA GLN A 433 14.16 8.39 -5.24
C GLN A 433 15.26 8.08 -6.24
N GLN A 434 15.33 8.81 -7.35
CA GLN A 434 16.47 8.66 -8.25
C GLN A 434 17.72 9.18 -7.53
N SER A 435 18.75 8.34 -7.47
CA SER A 435 20.05 8.69 -6.88
C SER A 435 20.57 9.96 -7.55
N GLN A 436 20.83 10.99 -6.74
CA GLN A 436 21.52 12.20 -7.19
C GLN A 436 22.93 11.86 -7.67
#